data_9a666fd2b3963a7e616e8f2c409a3348
#
_entry.id   9a666fd2b3963a7e616e8f2c409a3348
#
_cell.length_a   1.000
_cell.length_b   1.000
_cell.length_c   1.000
_cell.angle_alpha   90.00
_cell.angle_beta   90.00
_cell.angle_gamma   90.00
#
_symmetry.space_group_name_H-M   'P 1'
#
loop_
_entity.id
_entity.type
_entity.pdbx_description
1 polymer ?
#
loop_
_entity_poly.entity_id
_entity_poly.type
_entity_poly.pdbx_seq_one_letter_code
_entity_poly.pdbx_strand_id
1 'polypeptide(L)'
;MKQKYLITGLMVAIFAGGITCLTSCDDDLVINKAIDESAYTGIYENNGYLRDGKSNLSSNVVELYKDTYTTSVKMSLSKMASTSTFAQVIIDADYLDTYNKEHETDFELYPAHLVSFKNDGKLIVDAQTKSAQTDITIQTDGTLKEDKTYALPIALTHVSSDITIKDEKAGHCIYLIKDMRKLGNTYKGEDVVKSFVFFDGTNPLNALSFQLENGKLLWDVVSPFAANINWDAQAQRPY
;
A
#
# COMPACT_ATOMS: atom_id res chain seq x y z
N MET A 1 -3.66 69.06 29.30
CA MET A 1 -4.87 68.27 29.59
C MET A 1 -5.57 67.71 28.31
N LYS A 2 -5.50 68.38 27.17
CA LYS A 2 -6.17 67.88 25.93
C LYS A 2 -5.56 66.64 25.28
N GLN A 3 -4.29 66.36 25.51
CA GLN A 3 -3.59 65.24 24.84
C GLN A 3 -3.88 63.84 25.47
N LYS A 4 -4.22 63.81 26.78
CA LYS A 4 -4.56 62.52 27.45
C LYS A 4 -5.92 61.98 27.01
N TYR A 5 -6.86 62.81 26.68
CA TYR A 5 -8.18 62.37 26.24
C TYR A 5 -8.19 61.90 24.79
N LEU A 6 -7.26 62.41 23.97
CA LEU A 6 -7.12 61.96 22.59
C LEU A 6 -6.58 60.50 22.49
N ILE A 7 -5.60 60.18 23.36
CA ILE A 7 -5.01 58.81 23.40
C ILE A 7 -6.02 57.82 23.98
N THR A 8 -6.81 58.22 25.00
CA THR A 8 -7.83 57.35 25.58
C THR A 8 -8.98 57.10 24.60
N GLY A 9 -9.39 58.11 23.83
CA GLY A 9 -10.41 57.96 22.78
C GLY A 9 -9.95 57.06 21.64
N LEU A 10 -8.68 57.14 21.25
CA LEU A 10 -8.11 56.29 20.20
C LEU A 10 -7.96 54.84 20.64
N MET A 11 -7.59 54.60 21.87
CA MET A 11 -7.49 53.23 22.44
C MET A 11 -8.86 52.57 22.56
N VAL A 12 -9.91 53.30 22.94
CA VAL A 12 -11.27 52.75 23.00
C VAL A 12 -11.82 52.47 21.61
N ALA A 13 -11.49 53.29 20.60
CA ALA A 13 -11.90 53.04 19.22
C ALA A 13 -11.21 51.80 18.63
N ILE A 14 -9.94 51.51 18.97
CA ILE A 14 -9.22 50.31 18.51
C ILE A 14 -9.79 49.08 19.20
N PHE A 15 -10.17 49.12 20.46
CA PHE A 15 -10.80 47.99 21.15
C PHE A 15 -12.23 47.72 20.68
N ALA A 16 -12.99 48.75 20.35
CA ALA A 16 -14.35 48.59 19.82
C ALA A 16 -14.33 48.06 18.35
N GLY A 17 -13.34 48.47 17.55
CA GLY A 17 -13.17 47.97 16.18
C GLY A 17 -12.59 46.53 16.09
N GLY A 18 -11.80 46.10 17.10
CA GLY A 18 -11.22 44.78 17.18
C GLY A 18 -12.19 43.68 17.57
N ILE A 19 -13.26 44.01 18.28
CA ILE A 19 -14.25 43.00 18.71
C ILE A 19 -15.26 42.66 17.60
N THR A 20 -15.49 43.57 16.64
CA THR A 20 -16.41 43.29 15.54
C THR A 20 -15.84 42.40 14.45
N CYS A 21 -14.51 42.15 14.42
CA CYS A 21 -13.89 41.22 13.48
C CYS A 21 -13.85 39.77 13.98
N LEU A 22 -14.23 39.50 15.25
CA LEU A 22 -14.24 38.15 15.80
C LEU A 22 -15.62 37.48 15.75
N THR A 23 -16.64 38.17 15.30
CA THR A 23 -17.99 37.62 15.12
C THR A 23 -18.30 37.21 13.67
N SER A 24 -17.28 37.16 12.82
CA SER A 24 -17.44 36.73 11.42
C SER A 24 -17.25 35.23 11.22
N CYS A 25 -17.36 34.45 12.28
CA CYS A 25 -17.70 33.03 12.17
C CYS A 25 -19.15 32.91 12.61
N ASP A 26 -20.04 33.44 11.81
CA ASP A 26 -21.46 33.13 11.95
C ASP A 26 -21.61 31.63 11.58
N ASP A 27 -22.26 30.88 12.44
CA ASP A 27 -22.55 29.45 12.31
C ASP A 27 -23.38 29.09 11.07
N ASP A 28 -23.71 30.06 10.28
CA ASP A 28 -24.38 29.94 9.00
C ASP A 28 -23.39 29.77 7.82
N LEU A 29 -22.32 28.99 7.97
CA LEU A 29 -21.67 28.47 6.81
C LEU A 29 -22.69 27.64 6.04
N VAL A 30 -23.08 28.14 4.87
CA VAL A 30 -24.06 27.57 3.92
C VAL A 30 -23.74 26.12 3.56
N ILE A 31 -22.55 25.65 3.84
CA ILE A 31 -22.11 24.26 3.72
C ILE A 31 -23.00 23.32 4.54
N ASN A 32 -23.43 23.70 5.74
CA ASN A 32 -24.27 22.85 6.60
C ASN A 32 -25.72 22.77 6.11
N LYS A 33 -26.18 23.70 5.28
CA LYS A 33 -27.52 23.66 4.66
C LYS A 33 -27.54 22.97 3.31
N ALA A 34 -26.37 22.78 2.68
CA ALA A 34 -26.25 22.12 1.38
C ALA A 34 -25.94 20.62 1.48
N ILE A 35 -25.54 20.13 2.66
CA ILE A 35 -25.23 18.73 2.89
C ILE A 35 -26.32 18.14 3.75
N ASP A 36 -26.96 17.08 3.24
CA ASP A 36 -27.88 16.27 4.05
C ASP A 36 -27.04 15.46 5.06
N GLU A 37 -26.90 16.00 6.25
CA GLU A 37 -26.14 15.36 7.33
C GLU A 37 -26.71 14.00 7.72
N SER A 38 -27.99 13.74 7.46
CA SER A 38 -28.58 12.44 7.74
C SER A 38 -27.92 11.32 6.93
N ALA A 39 -27.40 11.64 5.74
CA ALA A 39 -26.61 10.73 4.94
C ALA A 39 -25.26 10.36 5.60
N TYR A 40 -24.75 11.19 6.52
CA TYR A 40 -23.46 11.01 7.19
C TYR A 40 -23.56 10.59 8.66
N THR A 41 -24.73 10.77 9.26
CA THR A 41 -25.01 10.40 10.66
C THR A 41 -25.60 9.01 10.80
N GLY A 42 -25.81 8.29 9.69
CA GLY A 42 -26.31 6.92 9.67
C GLY A 42 -25.40 5.96 10.44
N ILE A 43 -25.98 4.83 10.86
CA ILE A 43 -25.20 3.70 11.40
C ILE A 43 -24.48 3.05 10.22
N TYR A 44 -23.22 3.44 9.98
CA TYR A 44 -22.41 2.82 8.95
C TYR A 44 -21.94 1.45 9.45
N GLU A 45 -21.94 0.48 8.55
CA GLU A 45 -21.36 -0.83 8.79
C GLU A 45 -19.87 -0.71 9.15
N ASN A 46 -19.37 -1.65 9.92
CA ASN A 46 -17.93 -1.73 10.19
C ASN A 46 -17.29 -2.55 9.07
N ASN A 47 -16.67 -1.86 8.12
CA ASN A 47 -16.06 -2.49 6.96
C ASN A 47 -14.66 -3.01 7.28
N GLY A 48 -14.38 -4.25 6.86
CA GLY A 48 -13.10 -4.88 6.95
C GLY A 48 -12.32 -4.83 5.62
N TYR A 49 -11.00 -4.69 5.70
CA TYR A 49 -10.08 -4.63 4.58
C TYR A 49 -8.84 -5.48 4.84
N LEU A 50 -8.42 -6.27 3.85
CA LEU A 50 -7.16 -7.01 3.90
C LEU A 50 -6.07 -6.26 3.13
N ARG A 51 -4.90 -6.10 3.74
CA ARG A 51 -3.72 -5.44 3.14
C ARG A 51 -2.44 -6.11 3.62
N ASP A 52 -1.37 -5.92 2.90
CA ASP A 52 -0.04 -6.22 3.42
C ASP A 52 0.27 -5.36 4.65
N GLY A 53 0.82 -5.98 5.69
CA GLY A 53 1.06 -5.31 6.97
C GLY A 53 2.20 -4.29 6.95
N LYS A 54 3.12 -4.40 5.99
CA LYS A 54 4.26 -3.48 5.83
C LYS A 54 3.94 -2.31 4.90
N SER A 55 3.46 -2.61 3.69
CA SER A 55 3.20 -1.61 2.65
C SER A 55 1.82 -0.97 2.78
N ASN A 56 0.88 -1.65 3.42
CA ASN A 56 -0.54 -1.30 3.48
C ASN A 56 -1.24 -1.28 2.10
N LEU A 57 -0.69 -2.00 1.13
CA LEU A 57 -1.24 -2.14 -0.22
C LEU A 57 -2.01 -3.46 -0.36
N SER A 58 -2.95 -3.50 -1.30
CA SER A 58 -3.68 -4.71 -1.67
C SER A 58 -2.96 -5.57 -2.71
N SER A 59 -1.99 -4.99 -3.42
CA SER A 59 -1.13 -5.70 -4.37
C SER A 59 0.32 -5.38 -4.10
N ASN A 60 1.17 -6.40 -4.01
CA ASN A 60 2.57 -6.27 -3.63
C ASN A 60 3.45 -7.14 -4.51
N VAL A 61 4.59 -6.61 -4.92
CA VAL A 61 5.62 -7.38 -5.62
C VAL A 61 6.62 -7.92 -4.60
N VAL A 62 6.89 -9.22 -4.67
CA VAL A 62 7.86 -9.91 -3.83
C VAL A 62 8.93 -10.54 -4.71
N GLU A 63 10.14 -10.04 -4.61
CA GLU A 63 11.31 -10.62 -5.24
C GLU A 63 12.04 -11.50 -4.24
N LEU A 64 12.07 -12.81 -4.50
CA LEU A 64 12.73 -13.78 -3.62
C LEU A 64 14.21 -13.84 -3.92
N TYR A 65 15.02 -13.22 -3.11
CA TYR A 65 16.49 -13.30 -3.17
C TYR A 65 17.07 -14.38 -2.26
N LYS A 66 16.25 -14.93 -1.36
CA LYS A 66 16.55 -16.04 -0.43
C LYS A 66 15.47 -17.10 -0.54
N ASP A 67 15.70 -18.24 0.08
CA ASP A 67 14.74 -19.36 0.10
C ASP A 67 13.45 -19.04 0.86
N THR A 68 13.46 -18.01 1.68
CA THR A 68 12.33 -17.64 2.53
C THR A 68 12.16 -16.12 2.59
N TYR A 69 10.93 -15.68 2.45
CA TYR A 69 10.51 -14.30 2.66
C TYR A 69 9.36 -14.27 3.67
N THR A 70 9.46 -13.40 4.68
CA THR A 70 8.42 -13.23 5.69
C THR A 70 7.89 -11.79 5.67
N THR A 71 6.58 -11.69 5.59
CA THR A 71 5.83 -10.44 5.75
C THR A 71 4.65 -10.68 6.68
N SER A 72 3.76 -9.71 6.81
CA SER A 72 2.51 -9.87 7.53
C SER A 72 1.33 -9.42 6.67
N VAL A 73 0.18 -10.01 6.89
CA VAL A 73 -1.09 -9.53 6.37
C VAL A 73 -1.90 -8.94 7.50
N LYS A 74 -2.57 -7.84 7.22
CA LYS A 74 -3.31 -7.06 8.20
C LYS A 74 -4.77 -6.89 7.78
N MET A 75 -5.69 -7.28 8.64
CA MET A 75 -7.07 -6.85 8.57
C MET A 75 -7.20 -5.50 9.28
N SER A 76 -7.81 -4.54 8.62
CA SER A 76 -8.13 -3.22 9.18
C SER A 76 -9.63 -2.98 9.12
N LEU A 77 -10.18 -2.33 10.14
CA LEU A 77 -11.59 -2.00 10.26
C LEU A 77 -11.81 -0.49 10.07
N SER A 78 -12.94 -0.12 9.48
CA SER A 78 -13.33 1.29 9.34
C SER A 78 -13.63 1.95 10.68
N LYS A 79 -14.11 1.17 11.66
CA LYS A 79 -14.41 1.60 13.03
C LYS A 79 -13.66 0.73 14.04
N MET A 80 -13.53 1.20 15.28
CA MET A 80 -13.06 0.37 16.39
C MET A 80 -14.04 -0.78 16.61
N ALA A 81 -13.51 -1.99 16.84
CA ALA A 81 -14.31 -3.14 17.22
C ALA A 81 -14.99 -2.86 18.58
N SER A 82 -16.28 -3.05 18.66
CA SER A 82 -17.01 -2.91 19.93
C SER A 82 -16.74 -4.08 20.87
N THR A 83 -16.58 -5.26 20.31
CA THR A 83 -16.18 -6.51 20.99
C THR A 83 -15.03 -7.13 20.21
N SER A 84 -14.32 -8.08 20.81
CA SER A 84 -13.30 -8.83 20.07
C SER A 84 -13.95 -9.54 18.89
N THR A 85 -13.41 -9.31 17.70
CA THR A 85 -13.90 -9.86 16.44
C THR A 85 -12.82 -10.66 15.75
N PHE A 86 -13.18 -11.59 14.89
CA PHE A 86 -12.21 -12.49 14.26
C PHE A 86 -12.42 -12.63 12.76
N ALA A 87 -11.35 -13.04 12.10
CA ALA A 87 -11.36 -13.50 10.72
C ALA A 87 -10.25 -14.54 10.54
N GLN A 88 -10.22 -15.18 9.40
CA GLN A 88 -9.13 -16.07 9.00
C GLN A 88 -8.63 -15.69 7.61
N VAL A 89 -7.33 -15.82 7.40
CA VAL A 89 -6.68 -15.60 6.11
C VAL A 89 -6.44 -16.95 5.45
N ILE A 90 -6.82 -17.07 4.19
CA ILE A 90 -6.60 -18.27 3.37
C ILE A 90 -6.00 -17.88 2.01
N ILE A 91 -5.45 -18.86 1.30
CA ILE A 91 -5.14 -18.72 -0.13
C ILE A 91 -6.44 -18.91 -0.89
N ASP A 92 -6.79 -17.95 -1.75
CA ASP A 92 -7.98 -18.01 -2.60
C ASP A 92 -7.56 -18.13 -4.08
N ALA A 93 -7.45 -19.37 -4.54
CA ALA A 93 -7.03 -19.66 -5.91
C ALA A 93 -8.05 -19.19 -6.95
N ASP A 94 -9.34 -19.18 -6.60
CA ASP A 94 -10.42 -18.83 -7.53
C ASP A 94 -10.39 -17.33 -7.88
N TYR A 95 -9.90 -16.50 -6.96
CA TYR A 95 -9.74 -15.06 -7.21
C TYR A 95 -8.71 -14.74 -8.30
N LEU A 96 -7.76 -15.65 -8.59
CA LEU A 96 -6.72 -15.43 -9.58
C LEU A 96 -7.27 -15.19 -10.98
N ASP A 97 -8.30 -15.93 -11.39
CA ASP A 97 -8.93 -15.76 -12.70
C ASP A 97 -9.57 -14.36 -12.84
N THR A 98 -10.24 -13.90 -11.79
CA THR A 98 -10.80 -12.54 -11.73
C THR A 98 -9.70 -11.50 -11.84
N TYR A 99 -8.62 -11.66 -11.06
CA TYR A 99 -7.50 -10.76 -11.07
C TYR A 99 -6.81 -10.68 -12.44
N ASN A 100 -6.49 -11.83 -13.05
CA ASN A 100 -5.87 -11.89 -14.37
C ASN A 100 -6.72 -11.24 -15.45
N LYS A 101 -8.04 -11.46 -15.40
CA LYS A 101 -8.97 -10.86 -16.36
C LYS A 101 -9.06 -9.33 -16.20
N GLU A 102 -9.09 -8.83 -14.97
CA GLU A 102 -9.16 -7.39 -14.70
C GLU A 102 -7.90 -6.63 -15.08
N HIS A 103 -6.74 -7.29 -14.92
CA HIS A 103 -5.43 -6.67 -15.16
C HIS A 103 -4.80 -7.06 -16.50
N GLU A 104 -5.52 -7.83 -17.32
CA GLU A 104 -5.02 -8.33 -18.62
C GLU A 104 -3.68 -9.08 -18.49
N THR A 105 -3.59 -9.94 -17.45
CA THR A 105 -2.39 -10.73 -17.13
C THR A 105 -2.68 -12.22 -17.21
N ASP A 106 -1.62 -13.03 -17.18
CA ASP A 106 -1.66 -14.51 -17.26
C ASP A 106 -0.85 -15.17 -16.13
N PHE A 107 -0.85 -14.57 -14.95
CA PHE A 107 -0.11 -15.11 -13.82
C PHE A 107 -0.59 -16.52 -13.46
N GLU A 108 0.38 -17.39 -13.15
CA GLU A 108 0.12 -18.71 -12.59
C GLU A 108 0.01 -18.61 -11.05
N LEU A 109 -0.79 -19.50 -10.46
CA LEU A 109 -0.94 -19.57 -9.01
C LEU A 109 0.39 -19.97 -8.35
N TYR A 110 0.78 -19.27 -7.30
CA TYR A 110 1.91 -19.63 -6.45
C TYR A 110 1.60 -20.95 -5.71
N PRO A 111 2.56 -21.92 -5.64
CA PRO A 111 2.30 -23.22 -5.02
C PRO A 111 1.93 -23.09 -3.54
N ALA A 112 0.73 -23.53 -3.17
CA ALA A 112 0.19 -23.37 -1.82
C ALA A 112 1.04 -24.04 -0.73
N HIS A 113 1.74 -25.14 -1.06
CA HIS A 113 2.61 -25.85 -0.10
C HIS A 113 3.88 -25.07 0.29
N LEU A 114 4.21 -24.01 -0.48
CA LEU A 114 5.32 -23.11 -0.20
C LEU A 114 4.92 -21.91 0.66
N VAL A 115 3.66 -21.86 1.11
CA VAL A 115 3.12 -20.76 1.91
C VAL A 115 2.65 -21.26 3.26
N SER A 116 2.99 -20.55 4.30
CA SER A 116 2.47 -20.82 5.65
C SER A 116 2.04 -19.56 6.36
N PHE A 117 0.95 -19.67 7.13
CA PHE A 117 0.45 -18.59 7.96
C PHE A 117 0.71 -18.92 9.42
N LYS A 118 1.17 -17.95 10.17
CA LYS A 118 1.26 -18.06 11.63
C LYS A 118 -0.15 -18.23 12.22
N ASN A 119 -0.28 -19.10 13.20
CA ASN A 119 -1.56 -19.41 13.87
C ASN A 119 -2.68 -19.78 12.87
N ASP A 120 -2.36 -20.52 11.81
CA ASP A 120 -3.31 -20.92 10.77
C ASP A 120 -4.06 -19.74 10.13
N GLY A 121 -3.42 -18.57 10.04
CA GLY A 121 -4.01 -17.37 9.47
C GLY A 121 -5.08 -16.69 10.32
N LYS A 122 -5.24 -17.07 11.58
CA LYS A 122 -6.24 -16.46 12.47
C LYS A 122 -5.88 -15.03 12.84
N LEU A 123 -6.86 -14.16 12.70
CA LEU A 123 -6.81 -12.74 13.04
C LEU A 123 -7.84 -12.45 14.12
N ILE A 124 -7.41 -11.85 15.22
CA ILE A 124 -8.30 -11.38 16.28
C ILE A 124 -8.08 -9.89 16.46
N VAL A 125 -9.11 -9.10 16.17
CA VAL A 125 -9.13 -7.66 16.44
C VAL A 125 -9.73 -7.48 17.83
N ASP A 126 -8.94 -7.06 18.78
CA ASP A 126 -9.39 -6.84 20.14
C ASP A 126 -10.38 -5.68 20.24
N ALA A 127 -11.27 -5.72 21.21
CA ALA A 127 -12.20 -4.63 21.50
C ALA A 127 -11.44 -3.30 21.63
N GLN A 128 -12.04 -2.22 21.12
CA GLN A 128 -11.45 -0.88 21.09
C GLN A 128 -10.20 -0.73 20.21
N THR A 129 -9.90 -1.73 19.36
CA THR A 129 -8.86 -1.64 18.33
C THR A 129 -9.46 -1.64 16.92
N LYS A 130 -8.63 -1.34 15.92
CA LYS A 130 -9.05 -1.25 14.51
C LYS A 130 -8.37 -2.27 13.60
N SER A 131 -7.44 -3.05 14.09
CA SER A 131 -6.72 -3.97 13.22
C SER A 131 -6.10 -5.13 13.97
N ALA A 132 -5.89 -6.23 13.23
CA ALA A 132 -5.06 -7.35 13.62
C ALA A 132 -4.18 -7.77 12.45
N GLN A 133 -3.08 -8.44 12.74
CA GLN A 133 -2.17 -8.95 11.71
C GLN A 133 -1.66 -10.34 12.06
N THR A 134 -1.33 -11.10 11.03
CA THR A 134 -0.66 -12.40 11.15
C THR A 134 0.51 -12.48 10.18
N ASP A 135 1.56 -13.21 10.55
CA ASP A 135 2.72 -13.39 9.69
C ASP A 135 2.40 -14.40 8.58
N ILE A 136 2.92 -14.11 7.38
CA ILE A 136 2.94 -15.02 6.25
C ILE A 136 4.39 -15.29 5.87
N THR A 137 4.72 -16.56 5.68
CA THR A 137 6.02 -17.01 5.21
C THR A 137 5.85 -17.63 3.82
N ILE A 138 6.57 -17.08 2.87
CA ILE A 138 6.64 -17.49 1.47
C ILE A 138 7.99 -18.14 1.26
N GLN A 139 8.01 -19.39 0.80
CA GLN A 139 9.22 -20.18 0.60
C GLN A 139 9.38 -20.53 -0.86
N THR A 140 10.57 -20.90 -1.28
CA THR A 140 10.82 -21.48 -2.60
C THR A 140 11.75 -22.66 -2.47
N ASP A 141 11.44 -23.72 -3.19
CA ASP A 141 12.18 -24.98 -3.22
C ASP A 141 13.01 -25.17 -4.51
N GLY A 142 13.04 -24.14 -5.36
CA GLY A 142 13.75 -24.17 -6.64
C GLY A 142 12.93 -24.74 -7.80
N THR A 143 11.64 -25.06 -7.61
CA THR A 143 10.75 -25.53 -8.68
C THR A 143 10.15 -24.38 -9.50
N LEU A 144 10.20 -23.16 -8.98
CA LEU A 144 9.70 -21.97 -9.66
C LEU A 144 10.55 -21.66 -10.90
N LYS A 145 9.90 -21.26 -11.98
CA LYS A 145 10.58 -20.80 -13.20
C LYS A 145 11.10 -19.38 -12.97
N GLU A 146 12.37 -19.15 -13.31
CA GLU A 146 13.09 -17.90 -13.03
C GLU A 146 12.56 -16.69 -13.79
N ASP A 147 11.98 -16.92 -14.96
CA ASP A 147 11.43 -15.87 -15.84
C ASP A 147 9.95 -15.57 -15.58
N LYS A 148 9.31 -16.34 -14.69
CA LYS A 148 7.88 -16.18 -14.39
C LYS A 148 7.61 -15.40 -13.12
N THR A 149 6.52 -14.66 -13.16
CA THR A 149 5.88 -14.08 -11.98
C THR A 149 4.66 -14.93 -11.62
N TYR A 150 4.58 -15.33 -10.38
CA TYR A 150 3.47 -16.08 -9.83
C TYR A 150 2.61 -15.18 -8.97
N ALA A 151 1.31 -15.43 -8.92
CA ALA A 151 0.40 -14.69 -8.05
C ALA A 151 -0.05 -15.54 -6.86
N LEU A 152 -0.05 -14.96 -5.69
CA LEU A 152 -0.55 -15.54 -4.46
C LEU A 152 -1.71 -14.67 -3.95
N PRO A 153 -2.94 -14.98 -4.34
CA PRO A 153 -4.12 -14.30 -3.81
C PRO A 153 -4.42 -14.81 -2.41
N ILE A 154 -4.69 -13.89 -1.50
CA ILE A 154 -5.03 -14.16 -0.11
C ILE A 154 -6.36 -13.47 0.20
N ALA A 155 -7.27 -14.18 0.84
CA ALA A 155 -8.61 -13.70 1.18
C ALA A 155 -8.90 -13.76 2.67
N LEU A 156 -9.78 -12.89 3.13
CA LEU A 156 -10.46 -13.00 4.42
C LEU A 156 -11.63 -13.99 4.32
N THR A 157 -11.67 -14.92 5.26
CA THR A 157 -12.79 -15.86 5.44
C THR A 157 -13.18 -15.94 6.90
N HIS A 158 -14.33 -16.58 7.18
CA HIS A 158 -14.84 -16.76 8.56
C HIS A 158 -14.86 -15.43 9.34
N VAL A 159 -15.26 -14.34 8.66
CA VAL A 159 -15.35 -13.03 9.27
C VAL A 159 -16.52 -12.95 10.22
N SER A 160 -16.32 -12.39 11.41
CA SER A 160 -17.39 -12.16 12.39
C SER A 160 -18.54 -11.36 11.78
N SER A 161 -19.77 -11.65 12.19
CA SER A 161 -21.02 -11.08 11.64
C SER A 161 -21.19 -9.57 11.84
N ASP A 162 -20.40 -8.96 12.71
CA ASP A 162 -20.34 -7.52 12.97
C ASP A 162 -19.42 -6.77 11.99
N ILE A 163 -18.75 -7.49 11.10
CA ILE A 163 -17.84 -6.95 10.08
C ILE A 163 -18.41 -7.25 8.70
N THR A 164 -18.45 -6.22 7.87
CA THR A 164 -18.84 -6.31 6.46
C THR A 164 -17.61 -6.25 5.57
N ILE A 165 -17.44 -7.21 4.67
CA ILE A 165 -16.52 -7.11 3.54
C ILE A 165 -17.31 -6.56 2.37
N LYS A 166 -17.05 -5.30 2.03
CA LYS A 166 -17.89 -4.53 1.10
C LYS A 166 -17.89 -5.11 -0.31
N ASP A 167 -16.76 -5.56 -0.77
CA ASP A 167 -16.54 -6.14 -2.08
C ASP A 167 -15.38 -7.12 -2.06
N GLU A 168 -15.22 -7.86 -3.13
CA GLU A 168 -14.17 -8.86 -3.27
C GLU A 168 -12.76 -8.24 -3.09
N LYS A 169 -12.51 -7.07 -3.67
CA LYS A 169 -11.21 -6.37 -3.57
C LYS A 169 -10.88 -5.91 -2.16
N ALA A 170 -11.89 -5.58 -1.37
CA ALA A 170 -11.68 -5.21 0.03
C ALA A 170 -11.18 -6.40 0.85
N GLY A 171 -11.70 -7.59 0.58
CA GLY A 171 -11.35 -8.83 1.27
C GLY A 171 -10.07 -9.50 0.79
N HIS A 172 -9.44 -9.02 -0.28
CA HIS A 172 -8.28 -9.67 -0.89
C HIS A 172 -7.00 -8.83 -0.79
N CYS A 173 -5.89 -9.55 -0.72
CA CYS A 173 -4.53 -9.04 -0.88
C CYS A 173 -3.77 -9.99 -1.79
N ILE A 174 -3.04 -9.48 -2.79
CA ILE A 174 -2.30 -10.32 -3.72
C ILE A 174 -0.81 -10.03 -3.66
N TYR A 175 -0.01 -11.09 -3.68
CA TYR A 175 1.44 -11.00 -3.80
C TYR A 175 1.86 -11.52 -5.17
N LEU A 176 2.57 -10.69 -5.93
CA LEU A 176 3.19 -11.05 -7.21
C LEU A 176 4.62 -11.45 -6.92
N ILE A 177 4.92 -12.74 -7.04
CA ILE A 177 6.15 -13.34 -6.54
C ILE A 177 7.02 -13.76 -7.71
N LYS A 178 8.29 -13.35 -7.67
CA LYS A 178 9.31 -13.76 -8.64
C LYS A 178 10.54 -14.32 -7.92
N ASP A 179 11.03 -15.47 -8.40
CA ASP A 179 12.28 -16.04 -7.89
C ASP A 179 13.48 -15.35 -8.55
N MET A 180 14.22 -14.58 -7.76
CA MET A 180 15.39 -13.80 -8.19
C MET A 180 16.70 -14.38 -7.69
N ARG A 181 16.70 -15.58 -7.11
CA ARG A 181 17.90 -16.19 -6.52
C ARG A 181 18.95 -16.59 -7.56
N LYS A 182 18.48 -16.93 -8.76
CA LYS A 182 19.32 -17.26 -9.90
C LYS A 182 19.30 -16.09 -10.88
N LEU A 183 20.14 -16.07 -11.85
CA LEU A 183 20.22 -15.20 -13.02
C LEU A 183 19.96 -13.69 -12.86
N GLY A 184 20.97 -12.91 -13.21
CA GLY A 184 20.88 -11.49 -13.54
C GLY A 184 20.38 -10.56 -12.43
N ASN A 185 20.23 -11.04 -11.19
CA ASN A 185 19.85 -10.18 -10.08
C ASN A 185 21.04 -9.43 -9.48
N THR A 186 20.75 -8.36 -8.74
CA THR A 186 21.77 -7.52 -8.09
C THR A 186 22.05 -7.91 -6.65
N TYR A 187 21.26 -8.82 -6.07
CA TYR A 187 21.40 -9.15 -4.64
C TYR A 187 22.72 -9.84 -4.33
N LYS A 188 23.56 -9.18 -3.56
CA LYS A 188 24.91 -9.61 -3.16
C LYS A 188 25.04 -10.00 -1.69
N GLY A 189 24.00 -9.69 -0.88
CA GLY A 189 23.97 -9.92 0.56
C GLY A 189 23.26 -8.80 1.30
N GLU A 190 23.00 -8.96 2.60
CA GLU A 190 22.31 -7.96 3.41
C GLU A 190 23.21 -6.80 3.83
N ASP A 191 24.45 -7.11 4.18
CA ASP A 191 25.41 -6.13 4.71
C ASP A 191 26.42 -5.67 3.64
N VAL A 192 26.01 -5.60 2.38
CA VAL A 192 26.89 -5.19 1.27
C VAL A 192 26.56 -3.78 0.83
N VAL A 193 27.61 -3.05 0.48
CA VAL A 193 27.48 -1.71 -0.11
C VAL A 193 26.71 -1.82 -1.42
N LYS A 194 25.64 -1.01 -1.57
CA LYS A 194 24.91 -0.90 -2.80
C LYS A 194 25.72 -0.11 -3.84
N SER A 195 25.81 -0.66 -5.04
CA SER A 195 26.46 -0.01 -6.16
C SER A 195 25.45 0.79 -6.97
N PHE A 196 25.81 2.03 -7.27
CA PHE A 196 24.98 2.97 -8.02
C PHE A 196 25.78 3.52 -9.21
N VAL A 197 25.16 3.64 -10.37
CA VAL A 197 25.78 4.27 -11.54
C VAL A 197 24.85 5.27 -12.20
N PHE A 198 25.38 6.43 -12.55
CA PHE A 198 24.77 7.30 -13.55
C PHE A 198 25.22 6.84 -14.93
N PHE A 199 24.26 6.47 -15.77
CA PHE A 199 24.54 5.97 -17.10
C PHE A 199 24.22 7.05 -18.13
N ASP A 200 25.29 7.55 -18.77
CA ASP A 200 25.22 8.48 -19.89
C ASP A 200 25.43 7.72 -21.19
N GLY A 201 24.34 7.25 -21.77
CA GLY A 201 24.40 6.44 -22.96
C GLY A 201 23.03 6.34 -23.65
N THR A 202 23.05 5.95 -24.91
CA THR A 202 21.85 5.83 -25.73
C THR A 202 20.93 4.67 -25.32
N ASN A 203 21.50 3.66 -24.66
CA ASN A 203 20.74 2.49 -24.20
C ASN A 203 21.14 2.11 -22.78
N PRO A 204 20.31 2.41 -21.76
CA PRO A 204 20.62 2.08 -20.37
C PRO A 204 20.71 0.56 -20.11
N LEU A 205 20.15 -0.29 -20.99
CA LEU A 205 20.26 -1.74 -20.88
C LEU A 205 21.71 -2.24 -21.03
N ASN A 206 22.60 -1.44 -21.61
CA ASN A 206 24.01 -1.77 -21.69
C ASN A 206 24.66 -1.90 -20.29
N ALA A 207 24.06 -1.29 -19.27
CA ALA A 207 24.52 -1.47 -17.88
C ALA A 207 24.37 -2.93 -17.38
N LEU A 208 23.48 -3.71 -17.98
CA LEU A 208 23.26 -5.12 -17.64
C LEU A 208 24.40 -6.03 -18.12
N SER A 209 25.27 -5.56 -19.01
CA SER A 209 26.47 -6.29 -19.43
C SER A 209 27.58 -6.35 -18.36
N PHE A 210 27.50 -5.49 -17.34
CA PHE A 210 28.46 -5.48 -16.24
C PHE A 210 28.04 -6.49 -15.17
N GLN A 211 28.69 -7.64 -15.19
CA GLN A 211 28.40 -8.73 -14.27
C GLN A 211 29.62 -9.07 -13.42
N LEU A 212 29.34 -9.54 -12.20
CA LEU A 212 30.35 -10.11 -11.32
C LEU A 212 30.70 -11.55 -11.78
N GLU A 213 31.82 -12.08 -11.29
CA GLU A 213 32.25 -13.43 -11.58
C GLU A 213 31.19 -14.51 -11.26
N ASN A 214 30.35 -14.27 -10.29
CA ASN A 214 29.25 -15.16 -9.92
C ASN A 214 27.95 -14.95 -10.77
N GLY A 215 28.02 -14.18 -11.86
CA GLY A 215 26.89 -13.91 -12.76
C GLY A 215 25.89 -12.86 -12.28
N LYS A 216 26.11 -12.27 -11.10
CA LYS A 216 25.23 -11.22 -10.62
C LYS A 216 25.57 -9.88 -11.27
N LEU A 217 24.54 -9.04 -11.44
CA LEU A 217 24.75 -7.69 -11.99
C LEU A 217 25.60 -6.85 -11.05
N LEU A 218 26.56 -6.11 -11.63
CA LEU A 218 27.44 -5.24 -10.87
C LEU A 218 26.68 -4.07 -10.21
N TRP A 219 25.76 -3.48 -10.96
CA TRP A 219 25.03 -2.29 -10.52
C TRP A 219 23.71 -2.65 -9.85
N ASP A 220 23.49 -2.19 -8.62
CA ASP A 220 22.22 -2.34 -7.90
C ASP A 220 21.19 -1.32 -8.38
N VAL A 221 21.66 -0.13 -8.76
CA VAL A 221 20.83 0.96 -9.29
C VAL A 221 21.50 1.58 -10.50
N VAL A 222 20.76 1.71 -11.59
CA VAL A 222 21.17 2.42 -12.79
C VAL A 222 20.25 3.61 -12.97
N SER A 223 20.81 4.82 -12.94
CA SER A 223 20.09 6.06 -13.20
C SER A 223 20.50 6.61 -14.56
N PRO A 224 19.61 6.64 -15.55
CA PRO A 224 19.91 7.30 -16.82
C PRO A 224 20.15 8.80 -16.56
N PHE A 225 21.33 9.28 -16.97
CA PHE A 225 21.67 10.69 -16.87
C PHE A 225 21.10 11.44 -18.09
N ALA A 226 20.44 12.57 -17.83
CA ALA A 226 19.82 13.41 -18.87
C ALA A 226 18.91 12.63 -19.85
N ALA A 227 18.21 11.62 -19.38
CA ALA A 227 17.30 10.85 -20.20
C ALA A 227 16.15 11.73 -20.71
N ASN A 228 16.00 11.83 -22.03
CA ASN A 228 14.83 12.41 -22.65
C ASN A 228 13.78 11.31 -22.82
N ILE A 229 12.62 11.50 -22.21
CA ILE A 229 11.47 10.64 -22.48
C ILE A 229 10.76 11.22 -23.70
N ASN A 230 10.96 10.58 -24.83
CA ASN A 230 10.23 10.91 -26.04
C ASN A 230 8.81 10.33 -25.95
N TRP A 231 7.83 11.15 -26.23
CA TRP A 231 6.44 10.74 -26.26
C TRP A 231 6.01 10.41 -27.68
N ASP A 232 5.57 9.19 -27.90
CA ASP A 232 4.92 8.81 -29.14
C ASP A 232 3.46 9.28 -29.13
N ALA A 233 3.18 10.36 -29.84
CA ALA A 233 1.85 10.95 -29.90
C ALA A 233 0.80 10.03 -30.56
N GLN A 234 1.21 9.10 -31.42
CA GLN A 234 0.30 8.17 -32.10
C GLN A 234 -0.01 6.97 -31.20
N ALA A 235 0.99 6.41 -30.54
CA ALA A 235 0.82 5.28 -29.63
C ALA A 235 0.39 5.71 -28.22
N GLN A 236 0.40 6.99 -27.90
CA GLN A 236 0.11 7.56 -26.56
C GLN A 236 0.94 6.90 -25.45
N ARG A 237 2.20 6.59 -25.76
CA ARG A 237 3.14 5.96 -24.84
C ARG A 237 4.56 6.50 -25.05
N PRO A 238 5.42 6.49 -24.02
CA PRO A 238 6.85 6.72 -24.21
C PRO A 238 7.48 5.57 -24.99
N TYR A 239 8.50 5.85 -25.82
CA TYR A 239 9.34 4.84 -26.47
C TYR A 239 10.78 4.86 -26.02
#